data_df0e21aed91da7123f8d272ada35fd4e
#
_entry.id   df0e21aed91da7123f8d272ada35fd4e
#
_cell.length_a   1.000
_cell.length_b   1.000
_cell.length_c   1.000
_cell.angle_alpha   90.00
_cell.angle_beta   90.00
_cell.angle_gamma   90.00
#
_symmetry.space_group_name_H-M   'P 1'
#
loop_
_entity.id
_entity.type
_entity.pdbx_description
1 polymer ?
#
loop_
_entity_poly.entity_id
_entity_poly.type
_entity_poly.pdbx_seq_one_letter_code
_entity_poly.pdbx_strand_id
1 'polypeptide(L)'
;MHTAVHRSTSPKRILIADDEPHIRRILQTVLEIAGFEVDLRRDGSDALEAVRGGEHYDLILLDIMMPGATGLEVLGKIRALDERRSTPVVILTAKGQDADRQEAFSLGADDFLTKPFSPKKLLARIHEIIDGD
;
A
#
# COMPACT_ATOMS: atom_id res chain seq x y z
N MET A 1 -1.02 -35.51 2.31
CA MET A 1 -1.14 -34.80 2.00
C MET A 1 -1.19 -34.05 2.27
N HIS A 2 -1.31 -33.88 2.26
CA HIS A 2 -1.41 -32.93 2.22
C HIS A 2 -1.53 -31.96 2.19
N THR A 3 -1.39 -31.77 2.25
CA THR A 3 -1.52 -30.99 2.10
C THR A 3 -1.59 -30.13 1.84
N ALA A 4 -1.43 -29.93 1.74
CA ALA A 4 -1.40 -29.08 1.34
C ALA A 4 -1.99 -28.43 1.05
N VAL A 5 -2.33 -28.29 1.18
CA VAL A 5 -2.75 -27.77 0.91
C VAL A 5 -3.35 -27.02 0.83
N HIS A 6 -3.54 -26.88 1.42
CA HIS A 6 -4.14 -25.93 1.20
C HIS A 6 -4.01 -24.78 1.78
N ARG A 7 -3.27 -24.43 1.84
CA ARG A 7 -3.14 -23.07 2.09
C ARG A 7 -4.20 -22.30 1.40
N SER A 8 -4.45 -21.08 1.87
CA SER A 8 -5.39 -20.24 1.21
C SER A 8 -5.08 -20.14 -0.28
N THR A 9 -6.09 -20.30 -1.11
CA THR A 9 -5.95 -20.11 -2.53
C THR A 9 -6.22 -18.68 -2.94
N SER A 10 -6.69 -17.83 -2.01
CA SER A 10 -6.94 -16.44 -2.32
C SER A 10 -5.62 -15.68 -2.42
N PRO A 11 -5.42 -14.91 -3.50
CA PRO A 11 -4.24 -14.08 -3.58
C PRO A 11 -4.26 -12.98 -2.53
N LYS A 12 -3.10 -12.51 -2.17
CA LYS A 12 -2.98 -11.34 -1.31
C LYS A 12 -3.46 -10.11 -2.06
N ARG A 13 -4.10 -9.19 -1.33
CA ARG A 13 -4.74 -8.04 -1.93
C ARG A 13 -4.07 -6.76 -1.47
N ILE A 14 -3.72 -5.89 -2.42
CA ILE A 14 -3.01 -4.64 -2.17
C ILE A 14 -3.86 -3.47 -2.65
N LEU A 15 -4.07 -2.50 -1.76
CA LEU A 15 -4.70 -1.23 -2.13
C LEU A 15 -3.60 -0.27 -2.54
N ILE A 16 -3.76 0.39 -3.68
CA ILE A 16 -2.81 1.38 -4.18
C ILE A 16 -3.55 2.69 -4.39
N ALA A 17 -3.06 3.76 -3.79
CA ALA A 17 -3.59 5.10 -4.01
C ALA A 17 -2.48 6.01 -4.51
N ASP A 18 -2.63 6.51 -5.74
CA ASP A 18 -1.66 7.36 -6.39
C ASP A 18 -2.40 8.14 -7.48
N ASP A 19 -2.18 9.45 -7.55
CA ASP A 19 -2.90 10.28 -8.51
C ASP A 19 -2.27 10.28 -9.91
N GLU A 20 -1.10 9.68 -10.08
CA GLU A 20 -0.43 9.61 -11.37
C GLU A 20 -0.84 8.34 -12.13
N PRO A 21 -1.55 8.48 -13.26
CA PRO A 21 -2.06 7.30 -13.97
C PRO A 21 -0.98 6.32 -14.43
N HIS A 22 0.17 6.83 -14.88
CA HIS A 22 1.22 5.94 -15.38
C HIS A 22 1.89 5.17 -14.24
N ILE A 23 1.98 5.76 -13.06
CA ILE A 23 2.50 5.07 -11.89
C ILE A 23 1.54 3.97 -11.45
N ARG A 24 0.23 4.28 -11.42
CA ARG A 24 -0.78 3.25 -11.10
C ARG A 24 -0.66 2.06 -12.06
N ARG A 25 -0.47 2.35 -13.35
CA ARG A 25 -0.35 1.28 -14.34
C ARG A 25 0.89 0.42 -14.13
N ILE A 26 2.02 1.06 -13.84
CA ILE A 26 3.26 0.33 -13.57
C ILE A 26 3.09 -0.55 -12.34
N LEU A 27 2.56 0.02 -11.26
CA LEU A 27 2.35 -0.73 -10.02
C LEU A 27 1.39 -1.90 -10.23
N GLN A 28 0.30 -1.65 -10.94
CA GLN A 28 -0.66 -2.71 -11.25
C GLN A 28 0.01 -3.85 -12.00
N THR A 29 0.76 -3.53 -13.05
CA THR A 29 1.41 -4.54 -13.88
C THR A 29 2.39 -5.36 -13.04
N VAL A 30 3.25 -4.69 -12.30
CA VAL A 30 4.28 -5.36 -11.49
C VAL A 30 3.65 -6.29 -10.47
N LEU A 31 2.63 -5.80 -9.77
CA LEU A 31 2.04 -6.57 -8.68
C LEU A 31 1.12 -7.69 -9.18
N GLU A 32 0.40 -7.45 -10.25
CA GLU A 32 -0.46 -8.51 -10.81
C GLU A 32 0.36 -9.65 -11.40
N ILE A 33 1.48 -9.33 -12.05
CA ILE A 33 2.37 -10.38 -12.55
C ILE A 33 2.91 -11.21 -11.40
N ALA A 34 3.14 -10.57 -10.25
CA ALA A 34 3.63 -11.28 -9.06
C ALA A 34 2.55 -12.07 -8.32
N GLY A 35 1.30 -12.02 -8.79
CA GLY A 35 0.22 -12.81 -8.22
C GLY A 35 -0.66 -12.09 -7.23
N PHE A 36 -0.49 -10.79 -7.05
CA PHE A 36 -1.33 -10.01 -6.14
C PHE A 36 -2.61 -9.54 -6.82
N GLU A 37 -3.69 -9.44 -6.06
CA GLU A 37 -4.85 -8.67 -6.49
C GLU A 37 -4.63 -7.21 -6.12
N VAL A 38 -5.05 -6.31 -7.00
CA VAL A 38 -4.77 -4.89 -6.84
C VAL A 38 -6.07 -4.11 -6.92
N ASP A 39 -6.29 -3.22 -5.93
CA ASP A 39 -7.39 -2.28 -5.91
C ASP A 39 -6.77 -0.90 -6.11
N LEU A 40 -7.06 -0.27 -7.26
CA LEU A 40 -6.45 1.02 -7.63
C LEU A 40 -7.38 2.17 -7.28
N ARG A 41 -6.85 3.15 -6.59
CA ARG A 41 -7.57 4.37 -6.25
C ARG A 41 -6.80 5.58 -6.75
N ARG A 42 -7.51 6.62 -7.18
CA ARG A 42 -6.91 7.74 -7.91
C ARG A 42 -6.47 8.88 -7.02
N ASP A 43 -7.01 8.97 -5.82
CA ASP A 43 -6.70 10.10 -4.94
C ASP A 43 -7.00 9.73 -3.49
N GLY A 44 -6.79 10.70 -2.59
CA GLY A 44 -6.96 10.47 -1.17
C GLY A 44 -8.40 10.24 -0.75
N SER A 45 -9.35 10.93 -1.39
CA SER A 45 -10.77 10.72 -1.08
C SER A 45 -11.20 9.30 -1.45
N ASP A 46 -10.76 8.84 -2.61
CA ASP A 46 -11.04 7.51 -3.09
C ASP A 46 -10.39 6.46 -2.17
N ALA A 47 -9.18 6.74 -1.71
CA ALA A 47 -8.48 5.86 -0.77
C ALA A 47 -9.22 5.78 0.57
N LEU A 48 -9.70 6.91 1.09
CA LEU A 48 -10.47 6.91 2.34
C LEU A 48 -11.73 6.09 2.22
N GLU A 49 -12.40 6.19 1.07
CA GLU A 49 -13.60 5.40 0.82
C GLU A 49 -13.26 3.91 0.86
N ALA A 50 -12.16 3.52 0.23
CA ALA A 50 -11.72 2.12 0.22
C ALA A 50 -11.41 1.61 1.62
N VAL A 51 -10.69 2.39 2.43
CA VAL A 51 -10.29 1.91 3.76
C VAL A 51 -11.47 1.85 4.73
N ARG A 52 -12.53 2.62 4.47
CA ARG A 52 -13.76 2.56 5.26
C ARG A 52 -14.67 1.41 4.84
N GLY A 53 -14.42 0.82 3.70
CA GLY A 53 -15.20 -0.29 3.21
C GLY A 53 -14.85 -1.60 3.90
N GLY A 54 -15.52 -2.67 3.50
CA GLY A 54 -15.35 -3.96 4.16
C GLY A 54 -14.30 -4.87 3.55
N GLU A 55 -13.64 -4.43 2.48
CA GLU A 55 -12.65 -5.25 1.80
C GLU A 55 -11.40 -5.43 2.66
N HIS A 56 -10.85 -6.63 2.66
CA HIS A 56 -9.61 -6.89 3.35
C HIS A 56 -8.43 -6.52 2.46
N TYR A 57 -7.43 -5.87 3.03
CA TYR A 57 -6.17 -5.58 2.34
C TYR A 57 -5.00 -6.15 3.15
N ASP A 58 -4.07 -6.78 2.45
CA ASP A 58 -2.86 -7.31 3.07
C ASP A 58 -1.76 -6.26 3.14
N LEU A 59 -1.86 -5.22 2.33
CA LEU A 59 -0.93 -4.10 2.33
C LEU A 59 -1.59 -2.91 1.63
N ILE A 60 -1.26 -1.71 2.08
CA ILE A 60 -1.74 -0.48 1.46
C ILE A 60 -0.53 0.35 1.05
N LEU A 61 -0.52 0.78 -0.21
CA LEU A 61 0.55 1.59 -0.80
C LEU A 61 -0.01 2.96 -1.13
N LEU A 62 0.55 4.00 -0.52
CA LEU A 62 0.01 5.36 -0.60
C LEU A 62 1.05 6.36 -1.09
N ASP A 63 0.66 7.24 -2.01
CA ASP A 63 1.41 8.45 -2.28
C ASP A 63 1.00 9.51 -1.27
N ILE A 64 1.89 10.46 -0.98
CA ILE A 64 1.57 11.57 -0.08
C ILE A 64 0.74 12.63 -0.80
N MET A 65 1.21 13.04 -1.98
CA MET A 65 0.59 14.18 -2.69
C MET A 65 -0.57 13.72 -3.54
N MET A 66 -1.77 13.81 -2.97
CA MET A 66 -2.99 13.43 -3.68
C MET A 66 -4.09 14.44 -3.37
N PRO A 67 -4.99 14.70 -4.32
CA PRO A 67 -6.17 15.51 -4.05
C PRO A 67 -7.09 14.84 -3.02
N GLY A 68 -7.84 15.63 -2.31
CA GLY A 68 -8.87 15.17 -1.39
C GLY A 68 -8.36 14.87 0.00
N ALA A 69 -7.30 14.09 0.10
CA ALA A 69 -6.63 13.81 1.36
C ALA A 69 -5.20 13.39 1.04
N THR A 70 -4.25 13.79 1.86
CA THR A 70 -2.86 13.36 1.65
C THR A 70 -2.70 11.91 2.09
N GLY A 71 -1.64 11.26 1.61
CA GLY A 71 -1.34 9.90 2.06
C GLY A 71 -1.13 9.81 3.55
N LEU A 72 -0.59 10.88 4.17
CA LEU A 72 -0.39 10.88 5.62
C LEU A 72 -1.71 10.96 6.37
N GLU A 73 -2.67 11.71 5.84
CA GLU A 73 -4.01 11.74 6.42
C GLU A 73 -4.71 10.38 6.30
N VAL A 74 -4.57 9.73 5.15
CA VAL A 74 -5.13 8.40 4.96
C VAL A 74 -4.50 7.41 5.92
N LEU A 75 -3.18 7.48 6.09
CA LEU A 75 -2.46 6.62 7.04
C LEU A 75 -3.00 6.80 8.46
N GLY A 76 -3.22 8.05 8.87
CA GLY A 76 -3.78 8.32 10.19
C GLY A 76 -5.14 7.65 10.37
N LYS A 77 -5.99 7.71 9.34
CA LYS A 77 -7.29 7.05 9.40
C LYS A 77 -7.17 5.54 9.47
N ILE A 78 -6.25 4.97 8.72
CA ILE A 78 -6.03 3.51 8.75
C ILE A 78 -5.67 3.07 10.16
N ARG A 79 -4.78 3.79 10.81
CA ARG A 79 -4.35 3.43 12.17
C ARG A 79 -5.44 3.64 13.23
N ALA A 80 -6.43 4.48 12.92
CA ALA A 80 -7.55 4.72 13.84
C ALA A 80 -8.68 3.71 13.68
N LEU A 81 -8.71 2.94 12.59
CA LEU A 81 -9.75 1.95 12.35
C LEU A 81 -9.31 0.60 12.92
N ASP A 82 -10.16 0.02 13.77
CA ASP A 82 -9.81 -1.23 14.47
C ASP A 82 -9.44 -2.34 13.50
N GLU A 83 -10.21 -2.51 12.43
CA GLU A 83 -9.99 -3.60 11.47
C GLU A 83 -8.74 -3.38 10.63
N ARG A 84 -8.18 -2.18 10.61
CA ARG A 84 -7.04 -1.86 9.76
C ARG A 84 -5.81 -1.41 10.54
N ARG A 85 -5.91 -1.38 11.86
CA ARG A 85 -4.83 -0.84 12.70
C ARG A 85 -3.50 -1.54 12.43
N SER A 86 -3.53 -2.81 12.10
CA SER A 86 -2.32 -3.61 11.87
C SER A 86 -2.00 -3.82 10.39
N THR A 87 -2.81 -3.27 9.49
CA THR A 87 -2.55 -3.45 8.05
C THR A 87 -1.25 -2.74 7.69
N PRO A 88 -0.30 -3.42 7.04
CA PRO A 88 0.93 -2.76 6.63
C PRO A 88 0.67 -1.62 5.65
N VAL A 89 1.36 -0.50 5.86
CA VAL A 89 1.25 0.66 4.98
C VAL A 89 2.64 1.09 4.55
N VAL A 90 2.83 1.22 3.24
CA VAL A 90 4.06 1.72 2.64
C VAL A 90 3.74 3.02 1.93
N ILE A 91 4.52 4.05 2.21
CA ILE A 91 4.42 5.33 1.51
C ILE A 91 5.36 5.27 0.31
N LEU A 92 4.86 5.64 -0.86
CA LEU A 92 5.68 5.70 -2.09
C LEU A 92 5.42 7.05 -2.75
N THR A 93 6.39 7.95 -2.68
CA THR A 93 6.16 9.33 -3.10
C THR A 93 7.40 9.93 -3.74
N ALA A 94 7.17 10.95 -4.61
CA ALA A 94 8.24 11.77 -5.14
C ALA A 94 8.74 12.78 -4.10
N LYS A 95 7.96 13.04 -3.06
CA LYS A 95 8.31 13.97 -2.00
C LYS A 95 9.06 13.22 -0.90
N GLY A 96 10.36 13.09 -1.07
CA GLY A 96 11.16 12.31 -0.14
C GLY A 96 11.86 13.15 0.93
N GLN A 97 11.23 14.19 1.45
CA GLN A 97 11.83 15.03 2.46
C GLN A 97 11.86 14.33 3.82
N ASP A 98 12.89 14.63 4.59
CA ASP A 98 13.06 14.00 5.91
C ASP A 98 11.88 14.23 6.83
N ALA A 99 11.28 15.43 6.80
CA ALA A 99 10.15 15.74 7.64
C ALA A 99 8.95 14.84 7.33
N ASP A 100 8.68 14.61 6.04
CA ASP A 100 7.60 13.73 5.62
C ASP A 100 7.86 12.30 6.04
N ARG A 101 9.10 11.88 5.91
CA ARG A 101 9.51 10.52 6.29
C ARG A 101 9.33 10.30 7.78
N GLN A 102 9.77 11.26 8.59
CA GLN A 102 9.63 11.18 10.03
C GLN A 102 8.16 11.17 10.44
N GLU A 103 7.35 12.01 9.83
CA GLU A 103 5.93 12.05 10.13
C GLU A 103 5.26 10.73 9.75
N ALA A 104 5.58 10.16 8.59
CA ALA A 104 5.02 8.90 8.15
C ALA A 104 5.31 7.79 9.17
N PHE A 105 6.56 7.68 9.61
CA PHE A 105 6.91 6.65 10.59
C PHE A 105 6.27 6.92 11.95
N SER A 106 6.15 8.18 12.35
CA SER A 106 5.43 8.54 13.58
C SER A 106 3.98 8.13 13.53
N LEU A 107 3.36 8.21 12.35
CA LEU A 107 1.97 7.81 12.17
C LEU A 107 1.80 6.30 11.99
N GLY A 108 2.90 5.56 11.94
CA GLY A 108 2.82 4.11 11.88
C GLY A 108 3.04 3.49 10.51
N ALA A 109 3.70 4.21 9.58
CA ALA A 109 4.07 3.61 8.30
C ALA A 109 5.08 2.49 8.52
N ASP A 110 4.95 1.43 7.74
CA ASP A 110 5.89 0.32 7.80
C ASP A 110 7.13 0.56 6.95
N ASP A 111 6.99 1.37 5.90
CA ASP A 111 8.15 1.80 5.13
C ASP A 111 7.83 3.08 4.37
N PHE A 112 8.87 3.73 3.86
CA PHE A 112 8.77 4.98 3.13
C PHE A 112 9.75 4.92 1.97
N LEU A 113 9.22 4.87 0.74
CA LEU A 113 10.03 4.72 -0.46
C LEU A 113 9.84 5.93 -1.34
N THR A 114 10.86 6.27 -2.13
CA THR A 114 10.80 7.44 -3.00
C THR A 114 10.74 7.03 -4.46
N LYS A 115 10.07 7.84 -5.26
CA LYS A 115 10.09 7.72 -6.72
C LYS A 115 11.29 8.48 -7.27
N PRO A 116 11.91 8.02 -8.33
CA PRO A 116 11.63 6.79 -9.05
C PRO A 116 12.06 5.58 -8.24
N PHE A 117 11.33 4.49 -8.39
CA PHE A 117 11.59 3.27 -7.64
C PHE A 117 12.02 2.15 -8.59
N SER A 118 12.72 1.17 -8.03
CA SER A 118 13.02 -0.06 -8.74
C SER A 118 11.86 -1.02 -8.52
N PRO A 119 11.17 -1.46 -9.58
CA PRO A 119 10.09 -2.44 -9.40
C PRO A 119 10.54 -3.71 -8.69
N LYS A 120 11.74 -4.16 -8.98
CA LYS A 120 12.29 -5.36 -8.33
C LYS A 120 12.48 -5.16 -6.83
N LYS A 121 13.03 -4.01 -6.45
CA LYS A 121 13.26 -3.72 -5.03
C LYS A 121 11.95 -3.49 -4.30
N LEU A 122 10.99 -2.81 -4.95
CA LEU A 122 9.68 -2.61 -4.37
C LEU A 122 9.00 -3.95 -4.10
N LEU A 123 9.02 -4.83 -5.09
CA LEU A 123 8.39 -6.13 -4.96
C LEU A 123 9.04 -6.97 -3.85
N ALA A 124 10.38 -6.93 -3.78
CA ALA A 124 11.09 -7.64 -2.71
C ALA A 124 10.68 -7.11 -1.33
N ARG A 125 10.53 -5.78 -1.21
CA ARG A 125 10.13 -5.19 0.07
C ARG A 125 8.70 -5.56 0.43
N ILE A 126 7.81 -5.57 -0.55
CA ILE A 126 6.42 -5.97 -0.32
C ILE A 126 6.36 -7.41 0.18
N HIS A 127 7.11 -8.30 -0.44
CA HIS A 127 7.17 -9.71 0.01
C HIS A 127 7.70 -9.82 1.44
N GLU A 128 8.73 -9.05 1.78
CA GLU A 128 9.25 -9.05 3.15
C GLU A 128 8.16 -8.65 4.15
N ILE A 129 7.41 -7.62 3.82
CA ILE A 129 6.39 -7.09 4.73
C ILE A 129 5.21 -8.04 4.85
N ILE A 130 4.70 -8.53 3.72
CA ILE A 130 3.51 -9.39 3.72
C ILE A 130 3.83 -10.78 4.24
N ASP A 131 4.95 -11.34 3.81
CA ASP A 131 5.29 -12.73 4.11
C ASP A 131 6.18 -12.87 5.34
N GLY A 132 6.72 -11.78 5.82
CA GLY A 132 7.59 -11.81 6.98
C GLY A 132 9.00 -12.29 6.68
N ASP A 133 9.42 -12.23 5.42
CA ASP A 133 10.76 -12.71 5.02
C ASP A 133 11.78 -11.60 4.85
#